data_85d3749d5969f3341347486e2851417d
#
_entry.id   85d3749d5969f3341347486e2851417d
#
_cell.length_a   1.000
_cell.length_b   1.000
_cell.length_c   1.000
_cell.angle_alpha   90.00
_cell.angle_beta   90.00
_cell.angle_gamma   90.00
#
_symmetry.space_group_name_H-M   'P 1'
#
loop_
_entity.id
_entity.type
_entity.pdbx_description
1 polymer ?
#
loop_
_entity_poly.entity_id
_entity_poly.type
_entity_poly.pdbx_seq_one_letter_code
_entity_poly.pdbx_strand_id
1 'polypeptide(L)'
;MKNRKSFNSVRFEKGSGKNYVVKSVLSKGNADFFVEVYKMTILETKNLKKYYGKGDTQVKALDGVNLSVEDGEYVAIVGTSGSGKSTLLHMLGGLDRPTSGSVTVDGKNIFSLKDEALTIFRRRKIGFVFQSFNLVPVLTVRENIVLPIQLDGGKVDERYVGEVVTALGLEKKLNSLPGQLSGGQQQRVAIARALATKPAILLAEPTGNLDSRTSQDVLSLMKVTGRKFSQTMVMITHNEEIAQLSDRIVRIEDGRIVTQ
;
A
#
# COMPACT_ATOMS: atom_id res chain seq x y z
N MET A 1 -40.74 -6.64 18.59
CA MET A 1 -39.58 -7.31 19.24
C MET A 1 -38.46 -7.46 18.20
N LYS A 2 -37.41 -6.61 18.26
CA LYS A 2 -36.27 -6.66 17.34
C LYS A 2 -35.29 -7.74 17.81
N ASN A 3 -35.18 -8.85 17.06
CA ASN A 3 -34.18 -9.88 17.32
C ASN A 3 -32.77 -9.30 16.99
N ARG A 4 -32.01 -8.98 18.03
CA ARG A 4 -30.55 -8.71 17.91
C ARG A 4 -29.85 -10.05 17.66
N LYS A 5 -29.28 -10.23 16.47
CA LYS A 5 -28.30 -11.28 16.20
C LYS A 5 -27.00 -10.85 16.90
N SER A 6 -26.54 -11.59 17.88
CA SER A 6 -25.20 -11.39 18.45
C SER A 6 -24.19 -12.01 17.48
N PHE A 7 -23.31 -11.19 16.93
CA PHE A 7 -22.19 -11.64 16.12
C PHE A 7 -20.94 -11.65 17.00
N ASN A 8 -20.37 -12.81 17.24
CA ASN A 8 -19.01 -12.91 17.77
C ASN A 8 -18.03 -13.00 16.57
N SER A 9 -17.25 -11.96 16.37
CA SER A 9 -16.15 -11.99 15.39
C SER A 9 -14.85 -12.31 16.12
N VAL A 10 -14.16 -13.34 15.69
CA VAL A 10 -12.84 -13.72 16.23
C VAL A 10 -11.81 -13.55 15.11
N ARG A 11 -10.73 -12.83 15.41
CA ARG A 11 -9.60 -12.66 14.50
C ARG A 11 -8.68 -13.86 14.64
N PHE A 12 -8.37 -14.52 13.53
CA PHE A 12 -7.38 -15.61 13.48
C PHE A 12 -6.24 -15.23 12.54
N GLU A 13 -5.01 -15.39 13.02
CA GLU A 13 -3.82 -15.45 12.16
C GLU A 13 -3.60 -16.89 11.72
N LYS A 14 -3.63 -17.14 10.41
CA LYS A 14 -3.23 -18.43 9.86
C LYS A 14 -1.75 -18.33 9.46
N GLY A 15 -0.95 -19.36 9.71
CA GLY A 15 0.51 -19.42 9.48
C GLY A 15 1.04 -19.07 8.08
N SER A 16 0.19 -18.53 7.20
CA SER A 16 0.53 -17.95 5.89
C SER A 16 0.55 -16.40 5.89
N GLY A 17 0.46 -15.73 7.05
CA GLY A 17 0.48 -14.27 7.15
C GLY A 17 -0.80 -13.55 6.73
N LYS A 18 -1.89 -14.27 6.41
CA LYS A 18 -3.17 -13.67 6.02
C LYS A 18 -4.11 -13.61 7.22
N ASN A 19 -4.69 -12.43 7.46
CA ASN A 19 -5.68 -12.22 8.51
C ASN A 19 -7.10 -12.49 7.98
N TYR A 20 -7.87 -13.28 8.73
CA TYR A 20 -9.26 -13.59 8.41
C TYR A 20 -10.17 -13.20 9.56
N VAL A 21 -11.37 -12.74 9.25
CA VAL A 21 -12.45 -12.58 10.21
C VAL A 21 -13.40 -13.75 10.06
N VAL A 22 -13.54 -14.52 11.12
CA VAL A 22 -14.50 -15.62 11.18
C VAL A 22 -15.77 -15.11 11.84
N LYS A 23 -16.89 -15.15 11.13
CA LYS A 23 -18.22 -14.89 11.69
C LYS A 23 -18.95 -16.21 11.83
N SER A 24 -19.33 -16.58 13.06
CA SER A 24 -20.24 -17.69 13.29
C SER A 24 -21.68 -17.21 13.11
N VAL A 25 -22.42 -17.87 12.23
CA VAL A 25 -23.87 -17.63 12.06
C VAL A 25 -24.60 -18.83 12.62
N LEU A 26 -25.33 -18.65 13.72
CA LEU A 26 -26.27 -19.65 14.23
C LEU A 26 -27.55 -19.58 13.40
N SER A 27 -27.86 -20.64 12.68
CA SER A 27 -29.15 -20.80 12.00
C SER A 27 -30.22 -21.20 13.03
N LYS A 28 -31.38 -20.56 12.98
CA LYS A 28 -32.55 -20.98 13.77
C LYS A 28 -33.06 -22.30 13.21
N GLY A 29 -32.80 -23.40 13.91
CA GLY A 29 -33.55 -24.65 13.71
C GLY A 29 -32.75 -25.92 13.43
N ASN A 30 -31.52 -25.85 12.95
CA ASN A 30 -30.61 -27.00 12.83
C ASN A 30 -29.22 -26.62 13.32
N ALA A 31 -28.50 -27.55 13.92
CA ALA A 31 -27.16 -27.35 14.48
C ALA A 31 -26.05 -27.24 13.40
N ASP A 32 -26.35 -26.63 12.28
CA ASP A 32 -25.37 -26.39 11.24
C ASP A 32 -24.56 -25.13 11.55
N PHE A 33 -23.30 -25.33 11.89
CA PHE A 33 -22.32 -24.30 12.15
C PHE A 33 -21.74 -23.85 10.79
N PHE A 34 -22.20 -22.74 10.25
CA PHE A 34 -21.57 -22.13 9.07
C PHE A 34 -20.48 -21.18 9.53
N VAL A 35 -19.24 -21.48 9.14
CA VAL A 35 -18.09 -20.61 9.33
C VAL A 35 -17.86 -19.85 8.04
N GLU A 36 -18.27 -18.59 7.98
CA GLU A 36 -17.89 -17.71 6.88
C GLU A 36 -16.55 -17.05 7.20
N VAL A 37 -15.57 -17.31 6.34
CA VAL A 37 -14.22 -16.74 6.44
C VAL A 37 -14.13 -15.56 5.48
N TYR A 38 -14.01 -14.36 6.03
CA TYR A 38 -13.81 -13.15 5.24
C TYR A 38 -12.35 -12.71 5.33
N LYS A 39 -11.77 -12.30 4.21
CA LYS A 39 -10.50 -11.58 4.23
C LYS A 39 -10.70 -10.23 4.92
N MET A 40 -9.69 -9.80 5.68
CA MET A 40 -9.75 -8.48 6.32
C MET A 40 -9.54 -7.37 5.29
N THR A 41 -10.37 -6.34 5.36
CA THR A 41 -10.11 -5.09 4.64
C THR A 41 -8.96 -4.34 5.34
N ILE A 42 -7.85 -4.17 4.64
CA ILE A 42 -6.67 -3.43 5.12
C ILE A 42 -6.77 -1.95 4.84
N LEU A 43 -7.38 -1.59 3.70
CA LEU A 43 -7.59 -0.21 3.32
C LEU A 43 -9.03 0.01 2.87
N GLU A 44 -9.65 1.08 3.36
CA GLU A 44 -11.00 1.50 2.94
C GLU A 44 -11.05 3.01 2.78
N THR A 45 -11.65 3.49 1.69
CA THR A 45 -12.04 4.90 1.53
C THR A 45 -13.56 5.03 1.45
N LYS A 46 -14.12 6.07 2.07
CA LYS A 46 -15.56 6.36 2.02
C LYS A 46 -15.77 7.78 1.57
N ASN A 47 -16.44 7.93 0.41
CA ASN A 47 -16.79 9.22 -0.20
C ASN A 47 -15.63 10.22 -0.18
N LEU A 48 -14.43 9.73 -0.53
CA LEU A 48 -13.18 10.50 -0.43
C LEU A 48 -13.16 11.58 -1.50
N LYS A 49 -12.98 12.84 -1.07
CA LYS A 49 -12.91 14.00 -1.95
C LYS A 49 -11.65 14.81 -1.69
N LYS A 50 -11.03 15.29 -2.76
CA LYS A 50 -9.93 16.26 -2.70
C LYS A 50 -10.11 17.31 -3.76
N TYR A 51 -10.31 18.54 -3.31
CA TYR A 51 -10.47 19.71 -4.17
C TYR A 51 -9.34 20.69 -3.91
N TYR A 52 -8.73 21.17 -4.97
CA TYR A 52 -7.69 22.20 -4.93
C TYR A 52 -8.25 23.51 -5.49
N GLY A 53 -7.80 24.65 -5.00
CA GLY A 53 -8.30 25.97 -5.42
C GLY A 53 -9.66 26.31 -4.81
N LYS A 54 -10.23 27.44 -5.25
CA LYS A 54 -11.54 27.97 -4.83
C LYS A 54 -12.26 28.62 -6.02
N GLY A 55 -13.61 28.69 -5.96
CA GLY A 55 -14.43 29.30 -7.01
C GLY A 55 -14.20 28.67 -8.38
N ASP A 56 -14.10 29.48 -9.40
CA ASP A 56 -13.99 29.05 -10.81
C ASP A 56 -12.69 28.31 -11.14
N THR A 57 -11.65 28.41 -10.27
CA THR A 57 -10.39 27.69 -10.43
C THR A 57 -10.33 26.38 -9.64
N GLN A 58 -11.44 25.92 -9.08
CA GLN A 58 -11.48 24.70 -8.28
C GLN A 58 -11.30 23.47 -9.17
N VAL A 59 -10.27 22.67 -8.83
CA VAL A 59 -10.02 21.36 -9.44
C VAL A 59 -10.48 20.25 -8.50
N LYS A 60 -11.41 19.43 -8.94
CA LYS A 60 -11.91 18.25 -8.19
C LYS A 60 -11.02 17.05 -8.50
N ALA A 61 -9.85 17.00 -7.88
CA ALA A 61 -8.89 15.92 -8.14
C ALA A 61 -9.38 14.54 -7.70
N LEU A 62 -10.22 14.46 -6.65
CA LEU A 62 -11.00 13.28 -6.26
C LEU A 62 -12.42 13.72 -5.90
N ASP A 63 -13.43 13.02 -6.41
CA ASP A 63 -14.82 13.36 -6.21
C ASP A 63 -15.70 12.16 -5.83
N GLY A 64 -15.59 11.74 -4.58
CA GLY A 64 -16.44 10.67 -4.01
C GLY A 64 -15.88 9.27 -4.21
N VAL A 65 -14.56 9.08 -4.12
CA VAL A 65 -13.89 7.80 -4.29
C VAL A 65 -14.21 6.85 -3.12
N ASN A 66 -14.75 5.66 -3.47
CA ASN A 66 -14.92 4.53 -2.57
C ASN A 66 -14.07 3.38 -3.07
N LEU A 67 -13.11 2.93 -2.26
CA LEU A 67 -12.17 1.86 -2.55
C LEU A 67 -11.99 1.00 -1.32
N SER A 68 -12.01 -0.31 -1.48
CA SER A 68 -11.60 -1.27 -0.45
C SER A 68 -10.48 -2.15 -0.99
N VAL A 69 -9.51 -2.48 -0.16
CA VAL A 69 -8.42 -3.41 -0.47
C VAL A 69 -8.31 -4.44 0.64
N GLU A 70 -8.30 -5.71 0.27
CA GLU A 70 -8.21 -6.83 1.20
C GLU A 70 -6.75 -7.12 1.60
N ASP A 71 -6.57 -7.79 2.74
CA ASP A 71 -5.24 -8.20 3.20
C ASP A 71 -4.59 -9.17 2.20
N GLY A 72 -3.35 -8.85 1.82
CA GLY A 72 -2.59 -9.58 0.81
C GLY A 72 -3.05 -9.39 -0.63
N GLU A 73 -3.98 -8.46 -0.90
CA GLU A 73 -4.41 -8.12 -2.25
C GLU A 73 -3.42 -7.17 -2.94
N TYR A 74 -3.18 -7.40 -4.22
CA TYR A 74 -2.45 -6.50 -5.09
C TYR A 74 -3.41 -5.79 -6.05
N VAL A 75 -3.65 -4.51 -5.84
CA VAL A 75 -4.54 -3.67 -6.66
C VAL A 75 -3.72 -2.74 -7.54
N ALA A 76 -4.03 -2.70 -8.84
CA ALA A 76 -3.52 -1.69 -9.76
C ALA A 76 -4.56 -0.59 -10.00
N ILE A 77 -4.15 0.67 -9.86
CA ILE A 77 -4.96 1.85 -10.21
C ILE A 77 -4.46 2.38 -11.55
N VAL A 78 -5.35 2.37 -12.54
CA VAL A 78 -5.08 2.85 -13.89
C VAL A 78 -5.95 4.06 -14.24
N GLY A 79 -5.55 4.83 -15.26
CA GLY A 79 -6.28 5.98 -15.77
C GLY A 79 -5.35 6.94 -16.52
N THR A 80 -5.92 7.91 -17.20
CA THR A 80 -5.20 8.92 -17.97
C THR A 80 -4.37 9.86 -17.08
N SER A 81 -3.44 10.61 -17.66
CA SER A 81 -2.75 11.67 -16.93
C SER A 81 -3.75 12.70 -16.40
N GLY A 82 -3.56 13.16 -15.17
CA GLY A 82 -4.49 14.12 -14.53
C GLY A 82 -5.77 13.51 -13.95
N SER A 83 -6.05 12.21 -14.11
CA SER A 83 -7.29 11.58 -13.62
C SER A 83 -7.42 11.50 -12.09
N GLY A 84 -6.39 11.87 -11.31
CA GLY A 84 -6.42 11.87 -9.85
C GLY A 84 -5.66 10.73 -9.17
N LYS A 85 -4.96 9.84 -9.92
CA LYS A 85 -4.26 8.66 -9.36
C LYS A 85 -3.23 8.99 -8.27
N SER A 86 -2.29 9.89 -8.56
CA SER A 86 -1.25 10.28 -7.59
C SER A 86 -1.87 11.01 -6.40
N THR A 87 -2.92 11.82 -6.63
CA THR A 87 -3.70 12.42 -5.53
C THR A 87 -4.34 11.34 -4.66
N LEU A 88 -4.93 10.31 -5.27
CA LEU A 88 -5.50 9.19 -4.51
C LEU A 88 -4.41 8.50 -3.68
N LEU A 89 -3.25 8.18 -4.27
CA LEU A 89 -2.13 7.56 -3.54
C LEU A 89 -1.68 8.40 -2.33
N HIS A 90 -1.60 9.73 -2.51
CA HIS A 90 -1.25 10.64 -1.42
C HIS A 90 -2.30 10.64 -0.30
N MET A 91 -3.60 10.57 -0.65
CA MET A 91 -4.67 10.45 0.36
C MET A 91 -4.59 9.12 1.09
N LEU A 92 -4.43 8.00 0.35
CA LEU A 92 -4.31 6.65 0.94
C LEU A 92 -3.14 6.56 1.91
N GLY A 93 -2.06 7.27 1.62
CA GLY A 93 -0.86 7.31 2.43
C GLY A 93 -0.82 8.39 3.50
N GLY A 94 -1.84 9.25 3.59
CA GLY A 94 -1.86 10.36 4.54
C GLY A 94 -0.75 11.39 4.31
N LEU A 95 -0.30 11.57 3.06
CA LEU A 95 0.68 12.59 2.67
C LEU A 95 0.03 13.96 2.46
N ASP A 96 -1.26 13.99 2.16
CA ASP A 96 -2.07 15.18 2.07
C ASP A 96 -3.44 14.91 2.71
N ARG A 97 -4.17 15.96 3.12
CA ARG A 97 -5.48 15.84 3.80
C ARG A 97 -6.63 15.94 2.80
N PRO A 98 -7.67 15.11 2.91
CA PRO A 98 -8.84 15.20 2.05
C PRO A 98 -9.65 16.47 2.36
N THR A 99 -10.43 16.93 1.38
CA THR A 99 -11.46 17.94 1.58
C THR A 99 -12.64 17.38 2.38
N SER A 100 -13.01 16.12 2.12
CA SER A 100 -14.02 15.39 2.89
C SER A 100 -13.89 13.87 2.65
N GLY A 101 -14.66 13.08 3.39
CA GLY A 101 -14.59 11.63 3.37
C GLY A 101 -13.56 11.09 4.37
N SER A 102 -13.26 9.80 4.27
CA SER A 102 -12.36 9.13 5.20
C SER A 102 -11.45 8.12 4.50
N VAL A 103 -10.30 7.87 5.11
CA VAL A 103 -9.38 6.78 4.75
C VAL A 103 -9.08 5.97 6.00
N THR A 104 -9.36 4.69 5.95
CA THR A 104 -9.07 3.74 7.03
C THR A 104 -7.98 2.78 6.56
N VAL A 105 -6.90 2.66 7.34
CA VAL A 105 -5.79 1.72 7.10
C VAL A 105 -5.61 0.89 8.37
N ASP A 106 -5.53 -0.44 8.22
CA ASP A 106 -5.40 -1.39 9.34
C ASP A 106 -6.41 -1.09 10.48
N GLY A 107 -7.68 -0.84 10.10
CA GLY A 107 -8.78 -0.53 11.01
C GLY A 107 -8.77 0.88 11.62
N LYS A 108 -7.79 1.74 11.28
CA LYS A 108 -7.65 3.10 11.83
C LYS A 108 -7.99 4.16 10.80
N ASN A 109 -8.95 5.07 11.10
CA ASN A 109 -9.14 6.27 10.28
C ASN A 109 -7.93 7.19 10.47
N ILE A 110 -7.10 7.32 9.42
CA ILE A 110 -5.81 8.00 9.51
C ILE A 110 -5.95 9.52 9.66
N PHE A 111 -7.05 10.10 9.16
CA PHE A 111 -7.29 11.55 9.26
C PHE A 111 -7.95 11.99 10.57
N SER A 112 -8.35 11.05 11.44
CA SER A 112 -8.70 11.34 12.82
C SER A 112 -7.47 11.55 13.71
N LEU A 113 -6.27 11.23 13.21
CA LEU A 113 -5.02 11.39 13.95
C LEU A 113 -4.50 12.83 13.85
N LYS A 114 -3.86 13.30 14.93
CA LYS A 114 -3.03 14.51 14.91
C LYS A 114 -1.79 14.28 14.05
N ASP A 115 -1.16 15.32 13.53
CA ASP A 115 -0.05 15.24 12.55
C ASP A 115 1.13 14.39 13.04
N GLU A 116 1.49 14.52 14.32
CA GLU A 116 2.56 13.70 14.92
C GLU A 116 2.19 12.22 14.92
N ALA A 117 1.00 11.88 15.40
CA ALA A 117 0.50 10.50 15.43
C ALA A 117 0.33 9.92 14.02
N LEU A 118 -0.10 10.73 13.05
CA LEU A 118 -0.19 10.33 11.65
C LEU A 118 1.21 10.04 11.07
N THR A 119 2.20 10.85 11.43
CA THR A 119 3.59 10.64 10.97
C THR A 119 4.16 9.33 11.52
N ILE A 120 3.93 9.02 12.80
CA ILE A 120 4.32 7.75 13.40
C ILE A 120 3.56 6.59 12.75
N PHE A 121 2.25 6.74 12.52
CA PHE A 121 1.42 5.74 11.87
C PHE A 121 1.93 5.40 10.47
N ARG A 122 2.21 6.42 9.63
CA ARG A 122 2.78 6.24 8.29
C ARG A 122 4.07 5.44 8.33
N ARG A 123 5.02 5.83 9.19
CA ARG A 123 6.32 5.18 9.31
C ARG A 123 6.20 3.67 9.62
N ARG A 124 5.21 3.30 10.44
CA ARG A 124 5.02 1.92 10.91
C ARG A 124 4.12 1.07 10.03
N LYS A 125 3.14 1.69 9.35
CA LYS A 125 2.04 0.96 8.71
C LYS A 125 1.98 1.11 7.20
N ILE A 126 2.65 2.11 6.63
CA ILE A 126 2.58 2.43 5.21
C ILE A 126 3.98 2.46 4.61
N GLY A 127 4.24 1.57 3.66
CA GLY A 127 5.43 1.61 2.84
C GLY A 127 5.18 2.42 1.57
N PHE A 128 6.08 3.35 1.24
CA PHE A 128 6.01 4.11 0.00
C PHE A 128 7.13 3.75 -0.96
N VAL A 129 6.76 3.56 -2.23
CA VAL A 129 7.70 3.44 -3.36
C VAL A 129 7.37 4.54 -4.36
N PHE A 130 8.18 5.58 -4.38
CA PHE A 130 7.99 6.74 -5.26
C PHE A 130 8.72 6.57 -6.59
N GLN A 131 8.26 7.30 -7.60
CA GLN A 131 8.90 7.41 -8.90
C GLN A 131 10.35 7.93 -8.82
N SER A 132 10.65 8.85 -7.92
CA SER A 132 11.96 9.49 -7.75
C SER A 132 12.88 8.79 -6.74
N PHE A 133 12.65 7.51 -6.40
CA PHE A 133 13.40 6.68 -5.45
C PHE A 133 13.54 7.29 -4.04
N ASN A 134 13.79 8.58 -3.92
CA ASN A 134 13.95 9.35 -2.68
C ASN A 134 14.95 8.70 -1.70
N LEU A 135 16.08 8.21 -2.22
CA LEU A 135 17.18 7.69 -1.43
C LEU A 135 17.99 8.86 -0.87
N VAL A 136 18.48 8.69 0.36
CA VAL A 136 19.40 9.64 0.99
C VAL A 136 20.80 9.43 0.39
N PRO A 137 21.35 10.40 -0.36
CA PRO A 137 22.51 10.15 -1.22
C PRO A 137 23.82 9.88 -0.45
N VAL A 138 23.91 10.34 0.79
CA VAL A 138 25.09 10.15 1.66
C VAL A 138 25.02 8.86 2.49
N LEU A 139 23.92 8.14 2.44
CA LEU A 139 23.75 6.85 3.12
C LEU A 139 23.96 5.71 2.14
N THR A 140 24.59 4.64 2.61
CA THR A 140 24.72 3.38 1.87
C THR A 140 23.35 2.76 1.56
N VAL A 141 23.32 1.77 0.70
CA VAL A 141 22.11 0.97 0.42
C VAL A 141 21.54 0.38 1.71
N ARG A 142 22.39 -0.25 2.55
CA ARG A 142 21.94 -0.83 3.81
C ARG A 142 21.34 0.22 4.74
N GLU A 143 22.01 1.35 4.90
CA GLU A 143 21.51 2.45 5.74
C GLU A 143 20.20 3.03 5.23
N ASN A 144 20.04 3.23 3.91
CA ASN A 144 18.78 3.63 3.30
C ASN A 144 17.64 2.64 3.60
N ILE A 145 17.90 1.33 3.52
CA ILE A 145 16.90 0.28 3.77
C ILE A 145 16.42 0.31 5.22
N VAL A 146 17.33 0.44 6.18
CA VAL A 146 16.97 0.37 7.61
C VAL A 146 16.60 1.72 8.21
N LEU A 147 16.77 2.81 7.49
CA LEU A 147 16.52 4.18 7.96
C LEU A 147 15.15 4.36 8.63
N PRO A 148 14.02 3.90 8.06
CA PRO A 148 12.72 4.09 8.71
C PRO A 148 12.61 3.38 10.06
N ILE A 149 13.27 2.22 10.22
CA ILE A 149 13.29 1.46 11.48
C ILE A 149 14.08 2.22 12.53
N GLN A 150 15.24 2.76 12.15
CA GLN A 150 16.10 3.53 13.05
C GLN A 150 15.43 4.83 13.49
N LEU A 151 14.77 5.54 12.57
CA LEU A 151 13.99 6.75 12.89
C LEU A 151 12.80 6.49 13.83
N ASP A 152 12.32 5.25 13.90
CA ASP A 152 11.28 4.83 14.84
C ASP A 152 11.85 4.34 16.19
N GLY A 153 13.17 4.33 16.35
CA GLY A 153 13.86 3.79 17.52
C GLY A 153 13.77 2.25 17.62
N GLY A 154 13.37 1.59 16.53
CA GLY A 154 13.20 0.14 16.47
C GLY A 154 14.51 -0.62 16.29
N LYS A 155 14.49 -1.90 16.67
CA LYS A 155 15.58 -2.84 16.34
C LYS A 155 15.37 -3.43 14.95
N VAL A 156 16.44 -3.49 14.17
CA VAL A 156 16.42 -4.10 12.85
C VAL A 156 16.28 -5.62 13.00
N ASP A 157 15.28 -6.20 12.33
CA ASP A 157 15.20 -7.64 12.15
C ASP A 157 16.13 -8.04 10.99
N GLU A 158 17.39 -8.34 11.33
CA GLU A 158 18.46 -8.62 10.35
C GLU A 158 18.13 -9.82 9.48
N ARG A 159 17.42 -10.82 10.01
CA ARG A 159 16.99 -11.98 9.22
C ARG A 159 15.99 -11.56 8.14
N TYR A 160 14.95 -10.84 8.54
CA TYR A 160 13.91 -10.38 7.59
C TYR A 160 14.47 -9.40 6.56
N VAL A 161 15.27 -8.43 6.99
CA VAL A 161 15.93 -7.47 6.08
C VAL A 161 16.85 -8.22 5.12
N GLY A 162 17.60 -9.22 5.59
CA GLY A 162 18.43 -10.09 4.74
C GLY A 162 17.59 -10.83 3.68
N GLU A 163 16.44 -11.39 4.06
CA GLU A 163 15.52 -12.06 3.12
C GLU A 163 14.96 -11.08 2.06
N VAL A 164 14.66 -9.84 2.44
CA VAL A 164 14.22 -8.78 1.51
C VAL A 164 15.35 -8.38 0.55
N VAL A 165 16.55 -8.16 1.07
CA VAL A 165 17.76 -7.84 0.29
C VAL A 165 18.05 -8.90 -0.75
N THR A 166 18.02 -10.18 -0.35
CA THR A 166 18.23 -11.31 -1.27
C THR A 166 17.13 -11.40 -2.32
N ALA A 167 15.87 -11.25 -1.92
CA ALA A 167 14.75 -11.28 -2.86
C ALA A 167 14.83 -10.17 -3.93
N LEU A 168 15.48 -9.05 -3.61
CA LEU A 168 15.66 -7.90 -4.52
C LEU A 168 17.03 -7.89 -5.22
N GLY A 169 17.91 -8.88 -4.97
CA GLY A 169 19.23 -9.01 -5.59
C GLY A 169 20.18 -7.88 -5.23
N LEU A 170 20.18 -7.44 -3.97
CA LEU A 170 20.95 -6.30 -3.48
C LEU A 170 22.17 -6.67 -2.62
N GLU A 171 22.45 -7.97 -2.40
CA GLU A 171 23.47 -8.45 -1.46
C GLU A 171 24.84 -7.84 -1.72
N LYS A 172 25.24 -7.76 -3.01
CA LYS A 172 26.55 -7.23 -3.42
C LYS A 172 26.62 -5.71 -3.43
N LYS A 173 25.52 -5.01 -3.10
CA LYS A 173 25.39 -3.56 -3.20
C LYS A 173 25.18 -2.86 -1.85
N LEU A 174 25.12 -3.60 -0.75
CA LEU A 174 24.77 -3.06 0.58
C LEU A 174 25.65 -1.89 1.03
N ASN A 175 26.94 -1.90 0.66
CA ASN A 175 27.90 -0.85 1.02
C ASN A 175 28.03 0.24 -0.07
N SER A 176 27.31 0.14 -1.18
CA SER A 176 27.34 1.16 -2.25
C SER A 176 26.51 2.37 -1.85
N LEU A 177 26.88 3.55 -2.37
CA LEU A 177 26.06 4.77 -2.31
C LEU A 177 25.04 4.79 -3.46
N PRO A 178 23.90 5.50 -3.32
CA PRO A 178 22.88 5.60 -4.36
C PRO A 178 23.43 6.03 -5.72
N GLY A 179 24.38 6.98 -5.76
CA GLY A 179 24.99 7.46 -7.00
C GLY A 179 25.84 6.42 -7.76
N GLN A 180 26.15 5.28 -7.15
CA GLN A 180 26.88 4.16 -7.74
C GLN A 180 25.93 3.08 -8.31
N LEU A 181 24.61 3.31 -8.28
CA LEU A 181 23.59 2.36 -8.68
C LEU A 181 22.90 2.81 -9.97
N SER A 182 22.51 1.85 -10.81
CA SER A 182 21.56 2.12 -11.89
C SER A 182 20.18 2.52 -11.35
N GLY A 183 19.34 3.19 -12.16
CA GLY A 183 17.98 3.57 -11.76
C GLY A 183 17.15 2.38 -11.26
N GLY A 184 17.21 1.24 -11.95
CA GLY A 184 16.52 0.01 -11.51
C GLY A 184 17.06 -0.52 -10.18
N GLN A 185 18.37 -0.41 -9.90
CA GLN A 185 18.94 -0.78 -8.61
C GLN A 185 18.48 0.19 -7.50
N GLN A 186 18.46 1.49 -7.77
CA GLN A 186 17.95 2.50 -6.83
C GLN A 186 16.48 2.23 -6.49
N GLN A 187 15.66 1.87 -7.48
CA GLN A 187 14.26 1.50 -7.26
C GLN A 187 14.13 0.24 -6.40
N ARG A 188 14.96 -0.77 -6.62
CA ARG A 188 14.99 -1.97 -5.75
C ARG A 188 15.34 -1.61 -4.31
N VAL A 189 16.26 -0.67 -4.08
CA VAL A 189 16.58 -0.16 -2.73
C VAL A 189 15.38 0.56 -2.12
N ALA A 190 14.65 1.39 -2.88
CA ALA A 190 13.43 2.04 -2.40
C ALA A 190 12.34 1.03 -2.01
N ILE A 191 12.18 -0.05 -2.79
CA ILE A 191 11.28 -1.17 -2.46
C ILE A 191 11.73 -1.89 -1.19
N ALA A 192 13.03 -2.20 -1.06
CA ALA A 192 13.58 -2.83 0.13
C ALA A 192 13.34 -1.98 1.39
N ARG A 193 13.57 -0.67 1.30
CA ARG A 193 13.31 0.29 2.38
C ARG A 193 11.83 0.29 2.79
N ALA A 194 10.93 0.29 1.82
CA ALA A 194 9.49 0.28 2.08
C ALA A 194 9.03 -1.02 2.76
N LEU A 195 9.61 -2.17 2.38
CA LEU A 195 9.28 -3.48 2.97
C LEU A 195 9.92 -3.71 4.34
N ALA A 196 11.08 -3.09 4.62
CA ALA A 196 11.88 -3.34 5.82
C ALA A 196 11.11 -3.10 7.13
N THR A 197 10.11 -2.20 7.13
CA THR A 197 9.25 -1.91 8.29
C THR A 197 8.10 -2.90 8.46
N LYS A 198 7.94 -3.90 7.58
CA LYS A 198 6.78 -4.81 7.55
C LYS A 198 5.45 -4.04 7.55
N PRO A 199 5.22 -3.14 6.59
CA PRO A 199 4.06 -2.27 6.60
C PRO A 199 2.77 -3.07 6.37
N ALA A 200 1.62 -2.55 6.84
CA ALA A 200 0.32 -3.13 6.56
C ALA A 200 -0.05 -3.02 5.06
N ILE A 201 0.42 -1.95 4.41
CA ILE A 201 0.19 -1.71 2.98
C ILE A 201 1.39 -1.04 2.31
N LEU A 202 1.67 -1.45 1.08
CA LEU A 202 2.65 -0.82 0.19
C LEU A 202 1.92 0.03 -0.85
N LEU A 203 2.26 1.31 -0.91
CA LEU A 203 1.72 2.27 -1.88
C LEU A 203 2.83 2.61 -2.89
N ALA A 204 2.59 2.36 -4.16
CA ALA A 204 3.65 2.41 -5.16
C ALA A 204 3.25 3.19 -6.43
N GLU A 205 4.16 4.04 -6.90
CA GLU A 205 4.16 4.68 -8.22
C GLU A 205 5.57 4.54 -8.83
N PRO A 206 5.99 3.31 -9.22
CA PRO A 206 7.41 2.99 -9.35
C PRO A 206 8.04 3.30 -10.73
N THR A 207 7.28 3.69 -11.78
CA THR A 207 7.74 3.49 -13.16
C THR A 207 8.08 4.74 -13.96
N GLY A 208 7.74 5.95 -13.50
CA GLY A 208 7.84 7.14 -14.33
C GLY A 208 9.26 7.57 -14.72
N ASN A 209 10.29 7.15 -13.97
CA ASN A 209 11.71 7.52 -14.21
C ASN A 209 12.57 6.35 -14.72
N LEU A 210 11.96 5.26 -15.15
CA LEU A 210 12.65 4.08 -15.67
C LEU A 210 12.26 3.84 -17.12
N ASP A 211 13.20 3.31 -17.91
CA ASP A 211 12.89 2.79 -19.25
C ASP A 211 11.92 1.60 -19.16
N SER A 212 11.25 1.28 -20.26
CA SER A 212 10.17 0.28 -20.29
C SER A 212 10.63 -1.11 -19.82
N ARG A 213 11.85 -1.54 -20.20
CA ARG A 213 12.38 -2.85 -19.82
C ARG A 213 12.69 -2.92 -18.33
N THR A 214 13.41 -1.93 -17.82
CA THR A 214 13.74 -1.83 -16.39
C THR A 214 12.46 -1.70 -15.55
N SER A 215 11.45 -0.99 -16.04
CA SER A 215 10.13 -0.91 -15.39
C SER A 215 9.47 -2.28 -15.24
N GLN A 216 9.43 -3.09 -16.31
CA GLN A 216 8.86 -4.43 -16.27
C GLN A 216 9.61 -5.34 -15.30
N ASP A 217 10.95 -5.29 -15.29
CA ASP A 217 11.79 -6.07 -14.38
C ASP A 217 11.51 -5.71 -12.91
N VAL A 218 11.46 -4.41 -12.59
CA VAL A 218 11.18 -3.91 -11.24
C VAL A 218 9.78 -4.33 -10.77
N LEU A 219 8.78 -4.21 -11.64
CA LEU A 219 7.39 -4.53 -11.30
C LEU A 219 7.15 -6.04 -11.13
N SER A 220 7.78 -6.86 -11.99
CA SER A 220 7.78 -8.31 -11.84
C SER A 220 8.41 -8.71 -10.50
N LEU A 221 9.51 -8.06 -10.13
CA LEU A 221 10.19 -8.28 -8.86
C LEU A 221 9.32 -7.83 -7.67
N MET A 222 8.63 -6.69 -7.77
CA MET A 222 7.66 -6.25 -6.76
C MET A 222 6.54 -7.28 -6.56
N LYS A 223 5.97 -7.83 -7.63
CA LYS A 223 4.94 -8.85 -7.56
C LYS A 223 5.44 -10.11 -6.84
N VAL A 224 6.60 -10.63 -7.25
CA VAL A 224 7.20 -11.83 -6.64
C VAL A 224 7.51 -11.60 -5.17
N THR A 225 8.12 -10.46 -4.85
CA THR A 225 8.48 -10.07 -3.48
C THR A 225 7.22 -9.84 -2.63
N GLY A 226 6.22 -9.13 -3.17
CA GLY A 226 4.93 -8.90 -2.51
C GLY A 226 4.23 -10.21 -2.14
N ARG A 227 4.21 -11.18 -3.05
CA ARG A 227 3.65 -12.53 -2.79
C ARG A 227 4.44 -13.28 -1.73
N LYS A 228 5.79 -13.27 -1.83
CA LYS A 228 6.67 -13.93 -0.85
C LYS A 228 6.44 -13.44 0.57
N PHE A 229 6.21 -12.15 0.75
CA PHE A 229 6.00 -11.54 2.06
C PHE A 229 4.52 -11.29 2.40
N SER A 230 3.58 -11.83 1.59
CA SER A 230 2.12 -11.65 1.74
C SER A 230 1.71 -10.18 1.89
N GLN A 231 2.41 -9.28 1.16
CA GLN A 231 2.25 -7.84 1.27
C GLN A 231 1.02 -7.35 0.52
N THR A 232 0.14 -6.62 1.20
CA THR A 232 -0.93 -5.85 0.55
C THR A 232 -0.33 -4.70 -0.24
N MET A 233 -0.76 -4.48 -1.49
CA MET A 233 -0.16 -3.49 -2.37
C MET A 233 -1.20 -2.73 -3.20
N VAL A 234 -1.05 -1.41 -3.26
CA VAL A 234 -1.75 -0.55 -4.22
C VAL A 234 -0.71 0.11 -5.11
N MET A 235 -0.78 -0.14 -6.41
CA MET A 235 0.15 0.41 -7.39
C MET A 235 -0.57 1.31 -8.38
N ILE A 236 0.01 2.46 -8.68
CA ILE A 236 -0.40 3.30 -9.80
C ILE A 236 0.45 2.96 -11.01
N THR A 237 -0.21 2.78 -12.14
CA THR A 237 0.45 2.63 -13.44
C THR A 237 -0.38 3.21 -14.57
N HIS A 238 0.29 3.68 -15.61
CA HIS A 238 -0.34 4.04 -16.89
C HIS A 238 -0.19 2.94 -17.95
N ASN A 239 0.51 1.85 -17.61
CA ASN A 239 0.71 0.71 -18.50
C ASN A 239 -0.28 -0.40 -18.15
N GLU A 240 -1.18 -0.72 -19.09
CA GLU A 240 -2.22 -1.73 -18.89
C GLU A 240 -1.67 -3.17 -18.81
N GLU A 241 -0.57 -3.48 -19.51
CA GLU A 241 0.08 -4.79 -19.41
C GLU A 241 0.60 -5.03 -17.98
N ILE A 242 1.14 -3.98 -17.38
CA ILE A 242 1.62 -4.00 -16.00
C ILE A 242 0.45 -4.16 -15.01
N ALA A 243 -0.66 -3.48 -15.28
CA ALA A 243 -1.86 -3.60 -14.45
C ALA A 243 -2.39 -5.03 -14.40
N GLN A 244 -2.25 -5.82 -15.48
CA GLN A 244 -2.63 -7.24 -15.52
C GLN A 244 -1.82 -8.14 -14.57
N LEU A 245 -0.71 -7.64 -14.03
CA LEU A 245 0.04 -8.36 -13.00
C LEU A 245 -0.65 -8.32 -11.63
N SER A 246 -1.62 -7.43 -11.41
CA SER A 246 -2.39 -7.30 -10.16
C SER A 246 -3.49 -8.35 -10.04
N ASP A 247 -4.04 -8.48 -8.84
CA ASP A 247 -5.20 -9.33 -8.58
C ASP A 247 -6.50 -8.64 -9.01
N ARG A 248 -6.52 -7.29 -8.99
CA ARG A 248 -7.64 -6.44 -9.40
C ARG A 248 -7.15 -5.11 -9.99
N ILE A 249 -7.87 -4.66 -11.02
CA ILE A 249 -7.62 -3.37 -11.68
C ILE A 249 -8.76 -2.42 -11.35
N VAL A 250 -8.42 -1.23 -10.85
CA VAL A 250 -9.34 -0.13 -10.57
C VAL A 250 -9.06 1.00 -11.54
N ARG A 251 -10.07 1.41 -12.31
CA ARG A 251 -9.93 2.53 -13.25
C ARG A 251 -10.48 3.81 -12.62
N ILE A 252 -9.66 4.88 -12.69
CA ILE A 252 -10.05 6.21 -12.23
C ILE A 252 -10.07 7.19 -13.40
N GLU A 253 -11.17 7.95 -13.54
CA GLU A 253 -11.38 9.00 -14.53
C GLU A 253 -12.01 10.20 -13.82
N ASP A 254 -11.52 11.41 -14.10
CA ASP A 254 -11.99 12.67 -13.55
C ASP A 254 -12.23 12.63 -12.02
N GLY A 255 -11.30 12.02 -11.30
CA GLY A 255 -11.34 11.90 -9.84
C GLY A 255 -12.35 10.89 -9.31
N ARG A 256 -12.95 10.02 -10.14
CA ARG A 256 -13.94 9.01 -9.75
C ARG A 256 -13.51 7.62 -10.20
N ILE A 257 -13.86 6.61 -9.41
CA ILE A 257 -13.71 5.23 -9.84
C ILE A 257 -14.85 4.88 -10.80
N VAL A 258 -14.50 4.44 -12.01
CA VAL A 258 -15.46 4.07 -13.06
C VAL A 258 -15.59 2.55 -13.23
N THR A 259 -14.54 1.78 -12.83
CA THR A 259 -14.53 0.31 -12.86
C THR A 259 -13.67 -0.24 -11.75
N GLN A 260 -14.11 -1.35 -11.13
CA GLN A 260 -13.37 -2.09 -10.10
C GLN A 260 -13.32 -3.58 -10.42
#